data_3701d69c1c6f836746169907bfbdb5d6
#
_entry.id   3701d69c1c6f836746169907bfbdb5d6
#
_cell.length_a   1.000
_cell.length_b   1.000
_cell.length_c   1.000
_cell.angle_alpha   90.00
_cell.angle_beta   90.00
_cell.angle_gamma   90.00
#
_symmetry.space_group_name_H-M   'P 1'
#
loop_
_entity.id
_entity.type
_entity.pdbx_description
1 polymer ?
#
loop_
_entity_poly.entity_id
_entity_poly.type
_entity_poly.pdbx_seq_one_letter_code
_entity_poly.pdbx_strand_id
1 'polypeptide(L)'
;SKADNTIIKNPELTTKESLPLTNRPDKTVALVHFGRSGTGLLHSLIDGHPKVSTMPSIYLSEFFNYSTWERIISDGWGKMPDHFITNYEVLFDASVQKPIDSKSGKLIDNLGQKEGMANVGDQRDEVLKVDKTLFRAELHRLMKLHDYLDAFTFFKLAHTAYDKTRNDLNHKHLMFYHIHNPSSHTKLNFVDAAPNANWVIMVREPLQACEAWIKINFHNNEYTDISTQIITMLFEIDNIIYDKQNAIGVRLEDLKESP
;
A
#
# COMPACT_ATOMS: atom_id res chain seq x y z
N SER A 1 -7.78 -20.74 12.25
CA SER A 1 -8.39 -21.00 10.94
C SER A 1 -7.39 -20.56 9.88
N LYS A 2 -6.97 -21.52 9.03
CA LYS A 2 -6.20 -21.18 7.83
C LYS A 2 -7.05 -20.21 7.03
N ALA A 3 -6.53 -18.99 6.80
CA ALA A 3 -7.05 -18.14 5.76
C ALA A 3 -6.87 -18.94 4.46
N ASP A 4 -7.93 -19.51 3.93
CA ASP A 4 -7.92 -20.03 2.57
C ASP A 4 -7.62 -18.82 1.68
N ASN A 5 -6.43 -18.77 1.11
CA ASN A 5 -6.09 -17.87 0.02
C ASN A 5 -7.07 -18.17 -1.11
N THR A 6 -8.18 -17.46 -1.16
CA THR A 6 -9.23 -17.71 -2.14
C THR A 6 -8.66 -17.46 -3.51
N ILE A 7 -8.53 -18.54 -4.27
CA ILE A 7 -7.99 -18.52 -5.64
C ILE A 7 -9.16 -18.32 -6.59
N ILE A 8 -9.02 -17.37 -7.51
CA ILE A 8 -9.97 -17.19 -8.60
C ILE A 8 -9.38 -17.79 -9.89
N LYS A 9 -10.17 -18.58 -10.61
CA LYS A 9 -9.77 -19.20 -11.88
C LYS A 9 -10.10 -18.30 -13.06
N ASN A 10 -9.22 -18.34 -14.06
CA ASN A 10 -9.44 -17.65 -15.32
C ASN A 10 -10.49 -18.41 -16.16
N PRO A 11 -11.64 -17.82 -16.47
CA PRO A 11 -12.69 -18.48 -17.24
C PRO A 11 -12.40 -18.59 -18.75
N GLU A 12 -11.42 -17.82 -19.27
CA GLU A 12 -11.13 -17.70 -20.71
C GLU A 12 -9.98 -18.60 -21.18
N LEU A 13 -9.36 -19.36 -20.29
CA LEU A 13 -8.13 -20.10 -20.63
C LEU A 13 -8.47 -21.38 -21.40
N THR A 14 -8.36 -21.31 -22.72
CA THR A 14 -8.54 -22.46 -23.62
C THR A 14 -7.22 -23.01 -24.19
N THR A 15 -6.07 -22.29 -24.08
CA THR A 15 -4.77 -22.75 -24.59
C THR A 15 -3.60 -22.08 -23.87
N LYS A 16 -2.59 -22.87 -23.52
CA LYS A 16 -1.34 -22.41 -22.92
C LYS A 16 -0.44 -21.73 -23.95
N GLU A 17 -0.49 -20.43 -24.05
CA GLU A 17 0.67 -19.67 -24.52
C GLU A 17 1.45 -19.18 -23.29
N SER A 18 2.56 -19.81 -22.99
CA SER A 18 3.49 -19.37 -21.97
C SER A 18 4.27 -18.15 -22.47
N LEU A 19 3.69 -16.97 -22.35
CA LEU A 19 4.44 -15.73 -22.55
C LEU A 19 5.38 -15.50 -21.36
N PRO A 20 6.63 -15.06 -21.58
CA PRO A 20 7.55 -14.80 -20.49
C PRO A 20 7.02 -13.70 -19.58
N LEU A 21 6.93 -14.00 -18.29
CA LEU A 21 6.47 -13.12 -17.22
C LEU A 21 7.55 -12.10 -16.81
N THR A 22 8.17 -11.41 -17.77
CA THR A 22 9.46 -10.76 -17.64
C THR A 22 9.47 -9.41 -16.90
N ASN A 23 8.36 -8.86 -16.45
CA ASN A 23 8.35 -7.51 -15.88
C ASN A 23 7.59 -7.38 -14.56
N ARG A 24 7.63 -8.39 -13.70
CA ARG A 24 7.03 -8.31 -12.36
C ARG A 24 8.11 -8.09 -11.31
N PRO A 25 7.82 -7.34 -10.24
CA PRO A 25 8.73 -7.24 -9.10
C PRO A 25 9.03 -8.62 -8.51
N ASP A 26 10.33 -8.94 -8.38
CA ASP A 26 10.77 -10.24 -7.86
C ASP A 26 10.65 -10.29 -6.34
N LYS A 27 10.90 -9.15 -5.69
CA LYS A 27 10.95 -9.02 -4.24
C LYS A 27 9.90 -8.06 -3.73
N THR A 28 9.40 -8.33 -2.53
CA THR A 28 8.47 -7.46 -1.83
C THR A 28 9.13 -6.93 -0.57
N VAL A 29 8.92 -5.65 -0.32
CA VAL A 29 9.35 -4.97 0.89
C VAL A 29 8.10 -4.47 1.62
N ALA A 30 7.89 -4.95 2.84
CA ALA A 30 6.89 -4.41 3.74
C ALA A 30 7.47 -3.18 4.46
N LEU A 31 6.92 -2.01 4.21
CA LEU A 31 7.25 -0.80 4.94
C LEU A 31 6.26 -0.62 6.10
N VAL A 32 6.71 -0.99 7.28
CA VAL A 32 5.92 -0.83 8.51
C VAL A 32 6.17 0.54 9.08
N HIS A 33 5.10 1.25 9.37
CA HIS A 33 5.21 2.60 9.90
C HIS A 33 4.01 2.99 10.76
N PHE A 34 4.27 3.86 11.69
CA PHE A 34 3.27 4.50 12.52
C PHE A 34 3.03 5.93 12.04
N GLY A 35 1.88 6.48 12.34
CA GLY A 35 1.59 7.87 12.03
C GLY A 35 2.71 8.78 12.57
N ARG A 36 3.13 9.76 11.75
CA ARG A 36 4.16 10.75 12.09
C ARG A 36 5.61 10.24 12.16
N SER A 37 5.89 9.04 11.71
CA SER A 37 7.26 8.50 11.66
C SER A 37 8.09 8.99 10.47
N GLY A 38 7.54 9.83 9.59
CA GLY A 38 8.28 10.38 8.44
C GLY A 38 8.23 9.52 7.18
N THR A 39 7.27 8.62 7.09
CA THR A 39 7.13 7.67 5.97
C THR A 39 6.98 8.36 4.62
N GLY A 40 6.29 9.51 4.58
CA GLY A 40 6.18 10.31 3.35
C GLY A 40 7.53 10.76 2.81
N LEU A 41 8.49 11.12 3.68
CA LEU A 41 9.85 11.45 3.27
C LEU A 41 10.56 10.21 2.70
N LEU A 42 10.54 9.09 3.40
CA LEU A 42 11.14 7.84 2.89
C LEU A 42 10.51 7.44 1.55
N HIS A 43 9.19 7.49 1.44
CA HIS A 43 8.49 7.16 0.19
C HIS A 43 8.95 8.09 -0.95
N SER A 44 9.04 9.40 -0.72
CA SER A 44 9.47 10.36 -1.75
C SER A 44 10.91 10.15 -2.23
N LEU A 45 11.78 9.59 -1.40
CA LEU A 45 13.17 9.27 -1.77
C LEU A 45 13.28 8.01 -2.63
N ILE A 46 12.32 7.09 -2.52
CA ILE A 46 12.30 5.85 -3.30
C ILE A 46 11.34 5.91 -4.50
N ASP A 47 10.38 6.85 -4.49
CA ASP A 47 9.44 7.03 -5.60
C ASP A 47 10.20 7.44 -6.87
N GLY A 48 9.75 6.88 -8.01
CA GLY A 48 10.42 7.11 -9.29
C GLY A 48 11.75 6.36 -9.49
N HIS A 49 12.24 5.59 -8.49
CA HIS A 49 13.44 4.80 -8.67
C HIS A 49 13.21 3.72 -9.76
N PRO A 50 14.12 3.58 -10.77
CA PRO A 50 13.87 2.74 -11.93
C PRO A 50 13.67 1.25 -11.61
N LYS A 51 14.16 0.77 -10.46
CA LYS A 51 14.05 -0.64 -10.06
C LYS A 51 12.99 -0.90 -8.98
N VAL A 52 12.27 0.13 -8.54
CA VAL A 52 11.30 0.02 -7.44
C VAL A 52 9.91 0.40 -7.94
N SER A 53 8.93 -0.45 -7.68
CA SER A 53 7.53 -0.16 -7.91
C SER A 53 6.91 0.35 -6.62
N THR A 54 6.42 1.58 -6.66
CA THR A 54 5.69 2.21 -5.57
C THR A 54 4.33 2.66 -6.05
N MET A 55 3.26 2.21 -5.41
CA MET A 55 1.98 2.90 -5.55
C MET A 55 1.89 3.97 -4.46
N PRO A 56 1.47 5.19 -4.77
CA PRO A 56 1.51 6.31 -3.84
C PRO A 56 0.43 6.18 -2.77
N SER A 57 0.55 5.20 -1.85
CA SER A 57 -0.51 5.03 -0.89
C SER A 57 -0.19 4.18 0.32
N ILE A 58 -0.48 4.76 1.49
CA ILE A 58 -0.67 4.04 2.74
C ILE A 58 -2.03 3.31 2.78
N TYR A 59 -2.94 3.61 1.85
CA TYR A 59 -4.32 3.10 1.85
C TYR A 59 -4.44 1.65 1.42
N LEU A 60 -3.36 1.07 0.91
CA LEU A 60 -3.28 -0.34 0.54
C LEU A 60 -2.99 -1.26 1.73
N SER A 61 -2.77 -0.72 2.94
CA SER A 61 -2.36 -1.51 4.11
C SER A 61 -3.31 -2.64 4.50
N GLU A 62 -4.57 -2.56 4.09
CA GLU A 62 -5.58 -3.60 4.32
C GLU A 62 -5.86 -4.45 3.08
N PHE A 63 -5.06 -4.34 2.03
CA PHE A 63 -5.28 -5.06 0.78
C PHE A 63 -5.38 -6.58 0.99
N PHE A 64 -4.53 -7.15 1.85
CA PHE A 64 -4.50 -8.59 2.12
C PHE A 64 -5.53 -9.06 3.15
N ASN A 65 -6.39 -8.17 3.66
CA ASN A 65 -7.51 -8.58 4.47
C ASN A 65 -8.50 -9.38 3.62
N TYR A 66 -8.98 -10.50 4.16
CA TYR A 66 -9.91 -11.40 3.49
C TYR A 66 -11.13 -10.65 2.88
N SER A 67 -11.74 -9.76 3.67
CA SER A 67 -12.89 -8.97 3.22
C SER A 67 -12.57 -8.03 2.05
N THR A 68 -11.34 -7.56 1.94
CA THR A 68 -10.90 -6.73 0.80
C THR A 68 -10.74 -7.58 -0.44
N TRP A 69 -10.10 -8.73 -0.31
CA TRP A 69 -9.96 -9.67 -1.42
C TRP A 69 -11.30 -10.19 -1.93
N GLU A 70 -12.21 -10.55 -1.01
CA GLU A 70 -13.58 -10.93 -1.40
C GLU A 70 -14.29 -9.85 -2.22
N ARG A 71 -14.18 -8.58 -1.85
CA ARG A 71 -14.75 -7.49 -2.64
C ARG A 71 -14.14 -7.39 -4.03
N ILE A 72 -12.83 -7.61 -4.16
CA ILE A 72 -12.15 -7.54 -5.46
C ILE A 72 -12.64 -8.65 -6.39
N ILE A 73 -12.87 -9.86 -5.88
CA ILE A 73 -13.26 -11.02 -6.68
C ILE A 73 -14.77 -11.23 -6.81
N SER A 74 -15.61 -10.44 -6.12
CA SER A 74 -17.05 -10.68 -5.92
C SER A 74 -17.85 -10.90 -7.20
N ASP A 75 -17.54 -10.14 -8.26
CA ASP A 75 -18.25 -10.20 -9.55
C ASP A 75 -17.43 -10.94 -10.63
N GLY A 76 -16.45 -11.73 -10.18
CA GLY A 76 -15.64 -12.60 -11.01
C GLY A 76 -14.48 -11.90 -11.71
N TRP A 77 -13.69 -12.68 -12.45
CA TRP A 77 -12.42 -12.32 -13.07
C TRP A 77 -12.45 -11.00 -13.85
N GLY A 78 -13.45 -10.83 -14.71
CA GLY A 78 -13.54 -9.66 -15.58
C GLY A 78 -13.80 -8.34 -14.84
N LYS A 79 -14.26 -8.37 -13.58
CA LYS A 79 -14.58 -7.17 -12.80
C LYS A 79 -13.50 -6.79 -11.78
N MET A 80 -12.51 -7.63 -11.57
CA MET A 80 -11.46 -7.39 -10.59
C MET A 80 -10.73 -6.04 -10.77
N PRO A 81 -10.35 -5.60 -12.00
CA PRO A 81 -9.75 -4.29 -12.19
C PRO A 81 -10.68 -3.13 -11.84
N ASP A 82 -11.98 -3.24 -12.14
CA ASP A 82 -12.97 -2.22 -11.78
C ASP A 82 -13.12 -2.10 -10.26
N HIS A 83 -13.18 -3.23 -9.57
CA HIS A 83 -13.26 -3.27 -8.11
C HIS A 83 -12.00 -2.70 -7.45
N PHE A 84 -10.81 -3.00 -7.99
CA PHE A 84 -9.56 -2.40 -7.51
C PHE A 84 -9.59 -0.87 -7.66
N ILE A 85 -9.96 -0.36 -8.83
CA ILE A 85 -10.08 1.09 -9.08
C ILE A 85 -11.08 1.73 -8.10
N THR A 86 -12.23 1.10 -7.88
CA THR A 86 -13.27 1.63 -6.99
C THR A 86 -12.83 1.62 -5.52
N ASN A 87 -12.16 0.57 -5.08
CA ASN A 87 -11.68 0.48 -3.70
C ASN A 87 -10.54 1.48 -3.40
N TYR A 88 -9.74 1.80 -4.43
CA TYR A 88 -8.55 2.64 -4.29
C TYR A 88 -8.58 3.85 -5.23
N GLU A 89 -9.72 4.49 -5.34
CA GLU A 89 -9.95 5.58 -6.30
C GLU A 89 -8.94 6.73 -6.17
N VAL A 90 -8.46 7.01 -4.96
CA VAL A 90 -7.44 8.01 -4.68
C VAL A 90 -6.13 7.80 -5.44
N LEU A 91 -5.80 6.57 -5.81
CA LEU A 91 -4.61 6.24 -6.61
C LEU A 91 -4.75 6.70 -8.07
N PHE A 92 -5.98 6.84 -8.53
CA PHE A 92 -6.29 7.20 -9.92
C PHE A 92 -6.72 8.66 -10.07
N ASP A 93 -7.25 9.25 -9.02
CA ASP A 93 -7.59 10.66 -8.95
C ASP A 93 -7.47 11.15 -7.52
N ALA A 94 -6.40 11.85 -7.23
CA ALA A 94 -6.13 12.34 -5.89
C ALA A 94 -7.05 13.50 -5.47
N SER A 95 -7.85 14.04 -6.39
CA SER A 95 -8.87 15.06 -6.07
C SER A 95 -10.17 14.47 -5.51
N VAL A 96 -10.34 13.14 -5.57
CA VAL A 96 -11.56 12.49 -5.10
C VAL A 96 -11.73 12.69 -3.60
N GLN A 97 -12.87 13.23 -3.21
CA GLN A 97 -13.27 13.32 -1.81
C GLN A 97 -13.92 12.01 -1.39
N LYS A 98 -13.36 11.33 -0.39
CA LYS A 98 -14.04 10.18 0.19
C LYS A 98 -15.24 10.64 1.03
N PRO A 99 -16.36 9.91 0.95
CA PRO A 99 -17.50 10.19 1.79
C PRO A 99 -17.15 9.99 3.26
N ILE A 100 -17.86 10.73 4.07
CA ILE A 100 -17.88 10.83 5.52
C ILE A 100 -17.48 9.52 6.20
N ASP A 101 -16.48 9.56 7.07
CA ASP A 101 -16.23 8.49 8.02
C ASP A 101 -17.50 8.25 8.85
N SER A 102 -18.05 7.05 8.73
CA SER A 102 -19.30 6.65 9.40
C SER A 102 -19.23 6.70 10.93
N LYS A 103 -18.01 6.75 11.50
CA LYS A 103 -17.81 6.84 12.96
C LYS A 103 -17.76 8.27 13.49
N SER A 104 -17.19 9.20 12.74
CA SER A 104 -16.97 10.57 13.21
C SER A 104 -17.93 11.59 12.60
N GLY A 105 -18.66 11.25 11.54
CA GLY A 105 -19.51 12.17 10.80
C GLY A 105 -18.75 13.31 10.10
N LYS A 106 -17.43 13.32 10.14
CA LYS A 106 -16.58 14.35 9.53
C LYS A 106 -16.20 13.92 8.11
N LEU A 107 -16.26 14.87 7.19
CA LEU A 107 -15.61 14.71 5.89
C LEU A 107 -14.13 14.40 6.16
N ILE A 108 -13.66 13.26 5.67
CA ILE A 108 -12.23 13.01 5.62
C ILE A 108 -11.70 13.98 4.58
N ASP A 109 -10.86 14.92 5.02
CA ASP A 109 -10.16 15.84 4.14
C ASP A 109 -9.54 15.07 2.98
N ASN A 110 -9.53 15.68 1.82
CA ASN A 110 -8.99 15.14 0.59
C ASN A 110 -7.72 14.31 0.85
N LEU A 111 -7.85 12.99 0.82
CA LEU A 111 -6.78 12.06 1.18
C LEU A 111 -5.56 12.27 0.28
N GLY A 112 -5.77 12.52 -1.01
CA GLY A 112 -4.69 12.79 -1.94
C GLY A 112 -3.88 14.05 -1.60
N GLN A 113 -4.53 15.08 -1.09
CA GLN A 113 -3.88 16.30 -0.64
C GLN A 113 -3.01 16.03 0.61
N LYS A 114 -3.50 15.24 1.53
CA LYS A 114 -2.80 14.88 2.77
C LYS A 114 -1.53 14.07 2.52
N GLU A 115 -1.50 13.26 1.47
CA GLU A 115 -0.37 12.43 1.07
C GLU A 115 0.55 13.10 0.02
N GLY A 116 0.35 14.37 -0.29
CA GLY A 116 1.14 15.10 -1.28
C GLY A 116 0.79 14.78 -2.75
N MET A 117 -0.21 13.93 -3.00
CA MET A 117 -0.63 13.57 -4.35
C MET A 117 -1.39 14.69 -5.08
N ALA A 118 -1.75 15.77 -4.39
CA ALA A 118 -2.33 16.98 -4.98
C ALA A 118 -1.28 18.07 -5.27
N ASN A 119 0.00 17.79 -5.07
CA ASN A 119 1.11 18.71 -5.29
C ASN A 119 2.24 17.98 -6.06
N VAL A 120 1.88 17.32 -7.16
CA VAL A 120 2.83 16.66 -8.06
C VAL A 120 3.19 17.60 -9.24
N GLY A 121 4.11 17.17 -10.08
CA GLY A 121 4.65 17.97 -11.17
C GLY A 121 5.77 18.92 -10.72
N ASP A 122 6.48 19.51 -11.69
CA ASP A 122 7.64 20.35 -11.44
C ASP A 122 7.30 21.61 -10.62
N GLN A 123 6.12 22.15 -10.81
CA GLN A 123 5.63 23.36 -10.12
C GLN A 123 4.86 23.01 -8.83
N ARG A 124 4.66 21.71 -8.52
CA ARG A 124 3.89 21.22 -7.37
C ARG A 124 2.45 21.74 -7.31
N ASP A 125 1.84 21.94 -8.43
CA ASP A 125 0.48 22.47 -8.62
C ASP A 125 -0.46 21.51 -9.35
N GLU A 126 0.05 20.32 -9.70
CA GLU A 126 -0.72 19.28 -10.36
C GLU A 126 -1.33 18.30 -9.34
N VAL A 127 -2.47 17.75 -9.69
CA VAL A 127 -3.11 16.67 -8.96
C VAL A 127 -2.80 15.36 -9.67
N LEU A 128 -2.35 14.36 -8.93
CA LEU A 128 -2.10 13.03 -9.48
C LEU A 128 -3.36 12.49 -10.13
N LYS A 129 -3.27 12.21 -11.43
CA LYS A 129 -4.30 11.55 -12.22
C LYS A 129 -3.67 10.42 -13.02
N VAL A 130 -4.29 9.25 -12.95
CA VAL A 130 -3.87 8.05 -13.65
C VAL A 130 -5.02 7.55 -14.51
N ASP A 131 -4.77 7.26 -15.77
CA ASP A 131 -5.80 6.81 -16.71
C ASP A 131 -6.37 5.46 -16.29
N LYS A 132 -7.60 5.48 -15.78
CA LYS A 132 -8.33 4.30 -15.34
C LYS A 132 -8.59 3.30 -16.48
N THR A 133 -8.73 3.78 -17.72
CA THR A 133 -8.99 2.94 -18.89
C THR A 133 -7.73 2.19 -19.31
N LEU A 134 -6.61 2.88 -19.38
CA LEU A 134 -5.31 2.25 -19.66
C LEU A 134 -4.92 1.25 -18.57
N PHE A 135 -5.09 1.63 -17.30
CA PHE A 135 -4.82 0.72 -16.18
C PHE A 135 -5.65 -0.55 -16.27
N ARG A 136 -6.97 -0.41 -16.49
CA ARG A 136 -7.88 -1.55 -16.65
C ARG A 136 -7.46 -2.47 -17.78
N ALA A 137 -7.17 -1.89 -18.95
CA ALA A 137 -6.76 -2.66 -20.11
C ALA A 137 -5.44 -3.42 -19.87
N GLU A 138 -4.46 -2.76 -19.27
CA GLU A 138 -3.16 -3.38 -18.97
C GLU A 138 -3.29 -4.46 -17.89
N LEU A 139 -4.05 -4.21 -16.82
CA LEU A 139 -4.26 -5.20 -15.77
C LEU A 139 -4.99 -6.45 -16.32
N HIS A 140 -6.01 -6.28 -17.15
CA HIS A 140 -6.65 -7.40 -17.85
C HIS A 140 -5.68 -8.17 -18.73
N ARG A 141 -4.83 -7.47 -19.50
CA ARG A 141 -3.82 -8.10 -20.34
C ARG A 141 -2.87 -8.97 -19.50
N LEU A 142 -2.42 -8.46 -18.34
CA LEU A 142 -1.53 -9.19 -17.43
C LEU A 142 -2.25 -10.38 -16.78
N MET A 143 -3.49 -10.21 -16.35
CA MET A 143 -4.30 -11.26 -15.74
C MET A 143 -4.50 -12.45 -16.69
N LYS A 144 -4.69 -12.22 -17.99
CA LYS A 144 -4.86 -13.28 -19.00
C LYS A 144 -3.66 -14.23 -19.12
N LEU A 145 -2.50 -13.87 -18.61
CA LEU A 145 -1.30 -14.71 -18.60
C LEU A 145 -1.31 -15.76 -17.47
N HIS A 146 -2.37 -15.79 -16.65
CA HIS A 146 -2.48 -16.64 -15.48
C HIS A 146 -3.72 -17.54 -15.54
N ASP A 147 -3.53 -18.81 -15.14
CA ASP A 147 -4.63 -19.78 -15.02
C ASP A 147 -5.51 -19.47 -13.80
N TYR A 148 -4.91 -18.93 -12.77
CA TYR A 148 -5.55 -18.53 -11.52
C TYR A 148 -4.80 -17.34 -10.88
N LEU A 149 -5.48 -16.62 -10.03
CA LEU A 149 -4.91 -15.54 -9.23
C LEU A 149 -5.26 -15.70 -7.76
N ASP A 150 -4.28 -15.46 -6.93
CA ASP A 150 -4.44 -15.14 -5.53
C ASP A 150 -4.24 -13.64 -5.29
N ALA A 151 -4.50 -13.18 -4.07
CA ALA A 151 -4.39 -11.77 -3.72
C ALA A 151 -2.98 -11.20 -3.98
N PHE A 152 -1.95 -11.98 -3.69
CA PHE A 152 -0.57 -11.52 -3.83
C PHE A 152 -0.13 -11.40 -5.29
N THR A 153 -0.48 -12.38 -6.11
CA THR A 153 -0.23 -12.33 -7.56
C THR A 153 -0.97 -11.17 -8.19
N PHE A 154 -2.26 -11.01 -7.88
CA PHE A 154 -3.05 -9.87 -8.38
C PHE A 154 -2.44 -8.53 -7.96
N PHE A 155 -1.99 -8.38 -6.72
CA PHE A 155 -1.35 -7.16 -6.23
C PHE A 155 -0.08 -6.81 -7.03
N LYS A 156 0.77 -7.80 -7.33
CA LYS A 156 1.94 -7.60 -8.21
C LYS A 156 1.55 -7.16 -9.62
N LEU A 157 0.48 -7.73 -10.18
CA LEU A 157 -0.01 -7.33 -11.50
C LEU A 157 -0.56 -5.91 -11.47
N ALA A 158 -1.25 -5.52 -10.40
CA ALA A 158 -1.74 -4.16 -10.21
C ALA A 158 -0.59 -3.14 -10.16
N HIS A 159 0.50 -3.43 -9.44
CA HIS A 159 1.72 -2.62 -9.45
C HIS A 159 2.29 -2.47 -10.85
N THR A 160 2.47 -3.58 -11.58
CA THR A 160 3.00 -3.57 -12.94
C THR A 160 2.12 -2.77 -13.90
N ALA A 161 0.79 -2.95 -13.82
CA ALA A 161 -0.16 -2.18 -14.63
C ALA A 161 -0.13 -0.68 -14.30
N TYR A 162 0.02 -0.34 -13.02
CA TYR A 162 0.09 1.04 -12.55
C TYR A 162 1.33 1.75 -13.08
N ASP A 163 2.51 1.11 -12.94
CA ASP A 163 3.77 1.64 -13.46
C ASP A 163 3.68 1.90 -14.96
N LYS A 164 3.19 0.93 -15.74
CA LYS A 164 3.01 1.07 -17.19
C LYS A 164 2.05 2.18 -17.58
N THR A 165 0.95 2.34 -16.84
CA THR A 165 -0.01 3.41 -17.11
C THR A 165 0.59 4.79 -16.89
N ARG A 166 1.61 4.89 -16.02
CA ARG A 166 2.41 6.10 -15.81
C ARG A 166 3.59 6.23 -16.76
N ASN A 167 3.67 5.43 -17.80
CA ASN A 167 4.78 5.35 -18.75
C ASN A 167 6.14 4.94 -18.12
N ASP A 168 6.11 4.31 -16.95
CA ASP A 168 7.30 3.70 -16.37
C ASP A 168 7.44 2.27 -16.92
N LEU A 169 8.30 2.12 -17.91
CA LEU A 169 8.56 0.86 -18.61
C LEU A 169 9.81 0.13 -18.08
N ASN A 170 10.41 0.62 -17.01
CA ASN A 170 11.57 0.01 -16.40
C ASN A 170 11.22 -1.36 -15.80
N HIS A 171 12.18 -2.27 -15.83
CA HIS A 171 12.05 -3.54 -15.13
C HIS A 171 12.18 -3.31 -13.61
N LYS A 172 11.10 -3.58 -12.88
CA LYS A 172 11.04 -3.43 -11.43
C LYS A 172 11.51 -4.69 -10.73
N HIS A 173 12.44 -4.57 -9.80
CA HIS A 173 12.90 -5.67 -8.96
C HIS A 173 12.22 -5.72 -7.60
N LEU A 174 11.84 -4.56 -7.08
CA LEU A 174 11.23 -4.41 -5.77
C LEU A 174 9.82 -3.85 -5.89
N MET A 175 8.93 -4.31 -5.01
CA MET A 175 7.61 -3.75 -4.80
C MET A 175 7.49 -3.36 -3.32
N PHE A 176 7.07 -2.13 -3.06
CA PHE A 176 6.81 -1.68 -1.70
C PHE A 176 5.34 -1.86 -1.33
N TYR A 177 5.10 -2.39 -0.14
CA TYR A 177 3.80 -2.49 0.48
C TYR A 177 3.79 -1.78 1.83
N HIS A 178 2.95 -0.77 1.97
CA HIS A 178 2.84 0.00 3.21
C HIS A 178 1.92 -0.69 4.21
N ILE A 179 2.41 -0.89 5.44
CA ILE A 179 1.61 -1.33 6.58
C ILE A 179 1.54 -0.18 7.58
N HIS A 180 0.50 0.65 7.43
CA HIS A 180 0.28 1.83 8.24
C HIS A 180 -0.43 1.49 9.53
N ASN A 181 0.10 1.97 10.67
CA ASN A 181 -0.43 1.68 12.00
C ASN A 181 -0.76 0.18 12.15
N PRO A 182 0.24 -0.69 12.06
CA PRO A 182 0.04 -2.12 11.91
C PRO A 182 -0.75 -2.69 13.08
N SER A 183 -1.80 -3.43 12.74
CA SER A 183 -2.43 -4.38 13.65
C SER A 183 -1.85 -5.77 13.43
N SER A 184 -1.91 -6.62 14.45
CA SER A 184 -1.50 -8.02 14.32
C SER A 184 -2.24 -8.71 13.18
N HIS A 185 -3.53 -8.42 12.99
CA HIS A 185 -4.34 -8.97 11.91
C HIS A 185 -3.79 -8.59 10.51
N THR A 186 -3.54 -7.31 10.26
CA THR A 186 -2.99 -6.85 8.97
C THR A 186 -1.62 -7.46 8.69
N LYS A 187 -0.76 -7.57 9.71
CA LYS A 187 0.57 -8.18 9.56
C LYS A 187 0.49 -9.66 9.24
N LEU A 188 -0.34 -10.42 9.96
CA LEU A 188 -0.50 -11.86 9.75
C LEU A 188 -1.03 -12.15 8.34
N ASN A 189 -2.04 -11.42 7.88
CA ASN A 189 -2.56 -11.59 6.52
C ASN A 189 -1.48 -11.32 5.46
N PHE A 190 -0.63 -10.31 5.68
CA PHE A 190 0.46 -10.03 4.75
C PHE A 190 1.55 -11.12 4.81
N VAL A 191 1.93 -11.60 6.00
CA VAL A 191 2.92 -12.69 6.16
C VAL A 191 2.45 -13.96 5.47
N ASP A 192 1.18 -14.30 5.57
CA ASP A 192 0.60 -15.46 4.88
C ASP A 192 0.66 -15.30 3.35
N ALA A 193 0.42 -14.09 2.84
CA ALA A 193 0.46 -13.82 1.42
C ALA A 193 1.90 -13.70 0.88
N ALA A 194 2.84 -13.16 1.65
CA ALA A 194 4.20 -12.87 1.26
C ALA A 194 5.23 -13.29 2.32
N PRO A 195 5.39 -14.60 2.59
CA PRO A 195 6.24 -15.12 3.67
C PRO A 195 7.72 -14.76 3.52
N ASN A 196 8.17 -14.48 2.31
CA ASN A 196 9.56 -14.13 1.99
C ASN A 196 9.80 -12.62 1.83
N ALA A 197 8.87 -11.78 2.29
CA ALA A 197 9.03 -10.34 2.22
C ALA A 197 10.20 -9.85 3.10
N ASN A 198 10.92 -8.83 2.61
CA ASN A 198 11.84 -8.07 3.44
C ASN A 198 11.06 -6.99 4.19
N TRP A 199 11.58 -6.53 5.32
CA TRP A 199 10.89 -5.59 6.18
C TRP A 199 11.72 -4.32 6.37
N VAL A 200 11.09 -3.18 6.20
CA VAL A 200 11.61 -1.87 6.58
C VAL A 200 10.70 -1.29 7.64
N ILE A 201 11.28 -0.90 8.76
CA ILE A 201 10.54 -0.35 9.90
C ILE A 201 10.93 1.11 10.03
N MET A 202 9.97 1.99 9.76
CA MET A 202 10.17 3.42 9.92
C MET A 202 9.85 3.84 11.34
N VAL A 203 10.85 4.34 12.06
CA VAL A 203 10.72 4.79 13.44
C VAL A 203 11.09 6.27 13.57
N ARG A 204 10.65 6.87 14.64
CA ARG A 204 10.97 8.23 15.04
C ARG A 204 11.27 8.22 16.53
N GLU A 205 12.03 9.19 17.00
CA GLU A 205 12.25 9.41 18.43
C GLU A 205 10.90 9.41 19.17
N PRO A 206 10.71 8.52 20.16
CA PRO A 206 9.38 8.27 20.76
C PRO A 206 8.71 9.51 21.35
N LEU A 207 9.44 10.37 22.05
CA LEU A 207 8.88 11.59 22.64
C LEU A 207 8.40 12.57 21.57
N GLN A 208 9.16 12.72 20.48
CA GLN A 208 8.76 13.58 19.37
C GLN A 208 7.57 13.00 18.60
N ALA A 209 7.50 11.67 18.47
CA ALA A 209 6.34 11.00 17.89
C ALA A 209 5.09 11.26 18.73
N CYS A 210 5.17 11.07 20.04
CA CYS A 210 4.09 11.36 20.99
C CYS A 210 3.66 12.82 20.94
N GLU A 211 4.59 13.76 20.95
CA GLU A 211 4.29 15.19 20.85
C GLU A 211 3.55 15.53 19.55
N ALA A 212 3.99 14.96 18.43
CA ALA A 212 3.34 15.18 17.14
C ALA A 212 1.91 14.61 17.12
N TRP A 213 1.67 13.47 17.76
CA TRP A 213 0.35 12.88 17.93
C TRP A 213 -0.57 13.73 18.81
N ILE A 214 -0.06 14.18 19.94
CA ILE A 214 -0.78 15.04 20.87
C ILE A 214 -1.21 16.34 20.18
N LYS A 215 -0.30 17.01 19.47
CA LYS A 215 -0.60 18.28 18.76
C LYS A 215 -1.78 18.17 17.78
N ILE A 216 -2.00 16.98 17.20
CA ILE A 216 -3.03 16.79 16.17
C ILE A 216 -4.35 16.31 16.77
N ASN A 217 -4.28 15.41 17.74
CA ASN A 217 -5.46 14.73 18.27
C ASN A 217 -5.98 15.37 19.56
N PHE A 218 -5.24 16.31 20.13
CA PHE A 218 -5.58 16.93 21.44
C PHE A 218 -6.83 17.83 21.42
N HIS A 219 -7.33 18.18 20.28
CA HIS A 219 -8.49 19.07 20.17
C HIS A 219 -9.77 18.54 20.85
N ASN A 220 -9.83 17.26 21.20
CA ASN A 220 -11.00 16.62 21.80
C ASN A 220 -10.81 16.17 23.26
N ASN A 221 -9.68 16.48 23.92
CA ASN A 221 -9.35 15.98 25.27
C ASN A 221 -9.31 14.45 25.40
N GLU A 222 -9.05 13.72 24.32
CA GLU A 222 -9.10 12.25 24.28
C GLU A 222 -7.71 11.63 24.48
N TYR A 223 -7.14 11.78 25.68
CA TYR A 223 -5.84 11.17 26.01
C TYR A 223 -5.85 9.64 25.93
N THR A 224 -7.01 9.02 26.16
CA THR A 224 -7.13 7.56 26.16
C THR A 224 -6.79 6.96 24.81
N ASP A 225 -7.25 7.55 23.73
CA ASP A 225 -6.96 7.07 22.38
C ASP A 225 -5.50 7.26 22.00
N ILE A 226 -4.91 8.38 22.40
CA ILE A 226 -3.48 8.67 22.17
C ILE A 226 -2.61 7.66 22.91
N SER A 227 -2.89 7.41 24.19
CA SER A 227 -2.13 6.44 25.01
C SER A 227 -2.25 5.02 24.45
N THR A 228 -3.44 4.63 24.02
CA THR A 228 -3.67 3.31 23.39
C THR A 228 -2.86 3.16 22.11
N GLN A 229 -2.84 4.17 21.26
CA GLN A 229 -2.07 4.13 20.01
C GLN A 229 -0.56 4.09 20.26
N ILE A 230 -0.06 4.84 21.25
CA ILE A 230 1.36 4.81 21.64
C ILE A 230 1.75 3.43 22.17
N ILE A 231 0.93 2.86 23.06
CA ILE A 231 1.17 1.52 23.61
C ILE A 231 1.16 0.48 22.50
N THR A 232 0.18 0.54 21.60
CA THR A 232 0.11 -0.35 20.44
C THR A 232 1.36 -0.23 19.56
N MET A 233 1.81 0.99 19.29
CA MET A 233 3.02 1.26 18.52
C MET A 233 4.25 0.61 19.20
N LEU A 234 4.42 0.77 20.49
CA LEU A 234 5.57 0.21 21.22
C LEU A 234 5.55 -1.32 21.18
N PHE A 235 4.38 -1.93 21.42
CA PHE A 235 4.25 -3.39 21.30
C PHE A 235 4.54 -3.91 19.90
N GLU A 236 4.09 -3.19 18.87
CA GLU A 236 4.30 -3.60 17.50
C GLU A 236 5.77 -3.46 17.06
N ILE A 237 6.45 -2.41 17.54
CA ILE A 237 7.92 -2.26 17.30
C ILE A 237 8.66 -3.42 18.00
N ASP A 238 8.32 -3.72 19.24
CA ASP A 238 8.95 -4.82 19.99
C ASP A 238 8.76 -6.16 19.26
N ASN A 239 7.54 -6.51 18.90
CA ASN A 239 7.23 -7.73 18.16
C ASN A 239 7.99 -7.84 16.82
N ILE A 240 8.13 -6.75 16.07
CA ILE A 240 8.80 -6.78 14.77
C ILE A 240 10.30 -6.97 14.93
N ILE A 241 10.92 -6.36 15.93
CA ILE A 241 12.36 -6.45 16.18
C ILE A 241 12.75 -7.91 16.50
N TYR A 242 11.93 -8.63 17.25
CA TYR A 242 12.25 -10.00 17.66
C TYR A 242 11.89 -11.06 16.62
N ASP A 243 10.87 -10.81 15.80
CA ASP A 243 10.31 -11.84 14.91
C ASP A 243 10.88 -11.86 13.49
N LYS A 244 11.64 -10.82 13.08
CA LYS A 244 12.03 -10.65 11.68
C LYS A 244 13.52 -10.64 11.45
N GLN A 245 14.03 -11.74 10.90
CA GLN A 245 15.46 -11.89 10.53
C GLN A 245 15.88 -10.97 9.37
N ASN A 246 14.94 -10.50 8.54
CA ASN A 246 15.17 -9.68 7.36
C ASN A 246 14.56 -8.28 7.52
N ALA A 247 14.76 -7.65 8.68
CA ALA A 247 14.24 -6.32 8.97
C ALA A 247 15.37 -5.28 9.06
N ILE A 248 15.10 -4.10 8.51
CA ILE A 248 15.95 -2.91 8.60
C ILE A 248 15.16 -1.81 9.29
N GLY A 249 15.71 -1.24 10.36
CA GLY A 249 15.17 -0.05 11.01
C GLY A 249 15.69 1.23 10.33
N VAL A 250 14.78 2.16 10.04
CA VAL A 250 15.12 3.49 9.51
C VAL A 250 14.59 4.54 10.47
N ARG A 251 15.48 5.33 11.06
CA ARG A 251 15.08 6.46 11.90
C ARG A 251 14.86 7.71 11.06
N LEU A 252 13.79 8.42 11.35
CA LEU A 252 13.48 9.68 10.67
C LEU A 252 14.61 10.70 10.83
N GLU A 253 15.20 10.76 12.01
CA GLU A 253 16.29 11.68 12.33
C GLU A 253 17.50 11.43 11.43
N ASP A 254 17.92 10.16 11.32
CA ASP A 254 19.06 9.77 10.49
C ASP A 254 18.78 10.03 9.00
N LEU A 255 17.54 9.74 8.56
CA LEU A 255 17.10 9.99 7.17
C LEU A 255 17.12 11.49 6.81
N LYS A 256 16.92 12.39 7.78
CA LYS A 256 17.00 13.84 7.55
C LYS A 256 18.43 14.35 7.44
N GLU A 257 19.35 13.72 8.14
CA GLU A 257 20.76 14.09 8.15
C GLU A 257 21.51 13.52 6.95
N SER A 258 21.13 12.33 6.51
CA SER A 258 21.79 11.58 5.43
C SER A 258 20.74 10.81 4.59
N PRO A 259 19.99 11.50 3.73
CA PRO A 259 18.93 10.92 2.92
C PRO A 259 19.45 9.98 1.80
#